data_f2ded980c4fac80daf3fcfcfda084bd7
#
_entry.id   f2ded980c4fac80daf3fcfcfda084bd7
#
_cell.length_a   1.000
_cell.length_b   1.000
_cell.length_c   1.000
_cell.angle_alpha   90.00
_cell.angle_beta   90.00
_cell.angle_gamma   90.00
#
_symmetry.space_group_name_H-M   'P 1'
#
loop_
_entity.id
_entity.type
_entity.pdbx_description
1 polymer ?
#
loop_
_entity_poly.entity_id
_entity_poly.type
_entity_poly.pdbx_seq_one_letter_code
_entity_poly.pdbx_strand_id
1 'polypeptide(L)'
;VGNILYSWNFAYNDDKIGSKKPKTIKDFFNTKKFPGKRAIYKGAMSNLEIALVADGVKASGAQAGGDLLYRKMEGAGIDRALAKIKKLCTDPNGGCVFWNAGAQPPELLANGEVVMATGWNGRFFNAQMEGTPLVQVWDAQILDYEYFALVKDGPGYADGSALKVLAEMTSTEGLAGSAKYIAYAPWRKSSIAIMEA
;
A
#
# COMPACT_ATOMS: atom_id res chain seq x y z
N VAL A 1 0.15 3.81 20.67
CA VAL A 1 0.93 2.56 20.67
C VAL A 1 0.87 1.97 19.27
N GLY A 2 2.01 1.46 18.77
CA GLY A 2 2.08 0.85 17.45
C GLY A 2 1.26 -0.44 17.36
N ASN A 3 0.58 -0.62 16.24
CA ASN A 3 -0.24 -1.79 15.93
C ASN A 3 0.44 -2.64 14.84
N ILE A 4 0.40 -2.19 13.62
CA ILE A 4 0.91 -2.91 12.46
C ILE A 4 1.75 -2.01 11.55
N LEU A 5 2.57 -2.67 10.72
CA LEU A 5 3.23 -2.08 9.58
C LEU A 5 2.66 -2.72 8.31
N TYR A 6 2.35 -1.91 7.33
CA TYR A 6 1.87 -2.38 6.02
C TYR A 6 2.54 -1.60 4.88
N SER A 7 2.35 -2.09 3.68
CA SER A 7 2.90 -1.44 2.49
C SER A 7 1.81 -1.04 1.53
N TRP A 8 1.95 0.14 0.96
CA TRP A 8 1.38 0.46 -0.34
C TRP A 8 2.31 -0.06 -1.41
N ASN A 9 1.82 -0.93 -2.25
CA ASN A 9 2.54 -1.44 -3.41
C ASN A 9 1.60 -1.49 -4.62
N PHE A 10 2.02 -2.07 -5.73
CA PHE A 10 1.08 -2.36 -6.79
C PHE A 10 1.08 -3.84 -7.14
N ALA A 11 -0.02 -4.29 -7.71
CA ALA A 11 -0.19 -5.65 -8.18
C ALA A 11 -0.75 -5.68 -9.60
N TYR A 12 -0.65 -6.84 -10.22
CA TYR A 12 -1.28 -7.16 -11.50
C TYR A 12 -1.85 -8.57 -11.46
N ASN A 13 -2.78 -8.87 -12.36
CA ASN A 13 -3.29 -10.23 -12.55
C ASN A 13 -2.38 -10.95 -13.56
N ASP A 14 -1.76 -12.07 -13.14
CA ASP A 14 -0.77 -12.80 -13.94
C ASP A 14 -1.35 -13.39 -15.22
N ASP A 15 -2.59 -13.85 -15.17
CA ASP A 15 -3.26 -14.44 -16.33
C ASP A 15 -3.68 -13.38 -17.37
N LYS A 16 -3.89 -12.13 -16.93
CA LYS A 16 -4.46 -11.07 -17.77
C LYS A 16 -3.43 -10.08 -18.31
N ILE A 17 -2.21 -10.01 -17.73
CA ILE A 17 -1.21 -9.02 -18.10
C ILE A 17 -0.43 -9.36 -19.39
N GLY A 18 -0.55 -10.56 -19.90
CA GLY A 18 0.21 -11.07 -21.04
C GLY A 18 1.60 -11.60 -20.65
N SER A 19 2.45 -11.85 -21.64
CA SER A 19 3.78 -12.48 -21.43
C SER A 19 4.82 -11.57 -20.77
N LYS A 20 4.72 -10.26 -21.00
CA LYS A 20 5.60 -9.27 -20.35
C LYS A 20 5.05 -8.99 -18.96
N LYS A 21 5.89 -9.11 -17.92
CA LYS A 21 5.52 -8.88 -16.53
C LYS A 21 6.10 -7.56 -16.02
N PRO A 22 5.30 -6.70 -15.34
CA PRO A 22 5.81 -5.48 -14.71
C PRO A 22 6.72 -5.83 -13.53
N LYS A 23 7.80 -5.07 -13.35
CA LYS A 23 8.78 -5.30 -12.28
C LYS A 23 9.10 -4.06 -11.46
N THR A 24 8.79 -2.88 -12.00
CA THR A 24 9.15 -1.62 -11.37
C THR A 24 7.97 -0.65 -11.39
N ILE A 25 8.02 0.34 -10.50
CA ILE A 25 7.00 1.40 -10.48
C ILE A 25 6.98 2.21 -11.80
N LYS A 26 8.09 2.24 -12.54
CA LYS A 26 8.12 2.83 -13.88
C LYS A 26 7.24 2.06 -14.87
N ASP A 27 7.14 0.74 -14.72
CA ASP A 27 6.26 -0.10 -15.54
C ASP A 27 4.78 0.23 -15.28
N PHE A 28 4.41 0.58 -14.04
CA PHE A 28 3.07 1.02 -13.69
C PHE A 28 2.63 2.24 -14.50
N PHE A 29 3.54 3.18 -14.75
CA PHE A 29 3.29 4.40 -15.53
C PHE A 29 3.56 4.23 -17.04
N ASN A 30 4.03 3.08 -17.50
CA ASN A 30 4.37 2.84 -18.91
C ASN A 30 3.19 2.22 -19.68
N THR A 31 2.27 3.04 -20.14
CA THR A 31 1.06 2.64 -20.88
C THR A 31 1.37 2.10 -22.29
N LYS A 32 2.52 2.43 -22.86
CA LYS A 32 2.95 1.87 -24.15
C LYS A 32 3.39 0.42 -24.02
N LYS A 33 4.11 0.09 -22.94
CA LYS A 33 4.59 -1.28 -22.68
C LYS A 33 3.47 -2.15 -22.09
N PHE A 34 2.63 -1.57 -21.26
CA PHE A 34 1.51 -2.22 -20.59
C PHE A 34 0.24 -1.40 -20.80
N PRO A 35 -0.45 -1.55 -21.94
CA PRO A 35 -1.68 -0.82 -22.20
C PRO A 35 -2.82 -1.27 -21.27
N GLY A 36 -3.74 -0.35 -20.99
CA GLY A 36 -4.92 -0.59 -20.15
C GLY A 36 -4.97 0.32 -18.92
N LYS A 37 -6.10 0.33 -18.24
CA LYS A 37 -6.38 1.19 -17.08
C LYS A 37 -5.56 0.80 -15.85
N ARG A 38 -5.36 1.76 -14.97
CA ARG A 38 -4.75 1.59 -13.64
C ARG A 38 -5.77 1.92 -12.56
N ALA A 39 -5.83 1.10 -11.51
CA ALA A 39 -6.52 1.51 -10.28
C ALA A 39 -5.56 2.25 -9.37
N ILE A 40 -5.94 3.45 -8.94
CA ILE A 40 -5.18 4.28 -8.01
C ILE A 40 -6.10 4.81 -6.90
N TYR A 41 -5.53 5.06 -5.73
CA TYR A 41 -6.29 5.57 -4.59
C TYR A 41 -6.87 6.96 -4.88
N LYS A 42 -8.10 7.20 -4.40
CA LYS A 42 -8.78 8.51 -4.52
C LYS A 42 -8.26 9.48 -3.44
N GLY A 43 -6.97 9.76 -3.45
CA GLY A 43 -6.33 10.66 -2.50
C GLY A 43 -4.88 10.91 -2.87
N ALA A 44 -4.22 11.81 -2.13
CA ALA A 44 -2.82 12.16 -2.39
C ALA A 44 -1.85 11.09 -1.91
N MET A 45 -2.15 10.45 -0.75
CA MET A 45 -1.31 9.45 -0.10
C MET A 45 -0.93 8.32 -1.05
N SER A 46 0.32 7.92 -1.03
CA SER A 46 1.00 6.98 -1.92
C SER A 46 1.09 7.39 -3.39
N ASN A 47 0.10 8.10 -3.93
CA ASN A 47 0.07 8.49 -5.35
C ASN A 47 1.16 9.51 -5.70
N LEU A 48 1.38 10.50 -4.84
CA LEU A 48 2.43 11.52 -5.06
C LEU A 48 3.82 10.89 -4.95
N GLU A 49 4.01 10.05 -3.94
CA GLU A 49 5.26 9.34 -3.67
C GLU A 49 5.66 8.45 -4.84
N ILE A 50 4.78 7.55 -5.26
CA ILE A 50 5.07 6.63 -6.36
C ILE A 50 5.26 7.36 -7.70
N ALA A 51 4.55 8.46 -7.93
CA ALA A 51 4.72 9.27 -9.13
C ALA A 51 6.11 9.92 -9.17
N LEU A 52 6.58 10.47 -8.06
CA LEU A 52 7.92 11.06 -7.96
C LEU A 52 9.03 10.00 -8.11
N VAL A 53 8.87 8.83 -7.47
CA VAL A 53 9.84 7.73 -7.60
C VAL A 53 9.87 7.23 -9.06
N ALA A 54 8.71 7.04 -9.68
CA ALA A 54 8.63 6.66 -11.09
C ALA A 54 9.23 7.71 -12.04
N ASP A 55 9.27 8.97 -11.60
CA ASP A 55 9.88 10.08 -12.35
C ASP A 55 11.37 10.29 -12.00
N GLY A 56 11.97 9.37 -11.23
CA GLY A 56 13.40 9.31 -10.97
C GLY A 56 13.87 10.02 -9.68
N VAL A 57 12.95 10.45 -8.82
CA VAL A 57 13.33 10.90 -7.48
C VAL A 57 13.84 9.70 -6.69
N LYS A 58 15.08 9.76 -6.23
CA LYS A 58 15.66 8.67 -5.44
C LYS A 58 15.04 8.63 -4.04
N ALA A 59 14.47 7.49 -3.71
CA ALA A 59 14.03 7.15 -2.36
C ALA A 59 14.77 5.85 -1.98
N SER A 60 15.98 5.96 -1.47
CA SER A 60 16.79 4.80 -1.06
C SER A 60 17.12 4.87 0.41
N GLY A 61 16.81 3.78 1.14
CA GLY A 61 17.06 3.63 2.58
C GLY A 61 15.86 4.07 3.43
N ALA A 62 15.60 3.31 4.50
CA ALA A 62 14.36 3.37 5.25
C ALA A 62 14.05 4.74 5.89
N GLN A 63 15.06 5.49 6.32
CA GLN A 63 14.86 6.83 6.90
C GLN A 63 15.32 7.95 5.98
N ALA A 64 16.47 7.79 5.35
CA ALA A 64 17.01 8.82 4.45
C ALA A 64 16.19 8.95 3.14
N GLY A 65 15.62 7.85 2.63
CA GLY A 65 14.83 7.85 1.40
C GLY A 65 13.49 8.55 1.55
N GLY A 66 12.79 8.33 2.66
CA GLY A 66 11.53 8.99 2.98
C GLY A 66 11.70 10.49 3.12
N ASP A 67 12.63 10.93 3.95
CA ASP A 67 12.91 12.36 4.15
C ASP A 67 13.28 13.06 2.84
N LEU A 68 14.09 12.43 2.00
CA LEU A 68 14.49 13.00 0.72
C LEU A 68 13.28 13.12 -0.23
N LEU A 69 12.43 12.10 -0.28
CA LEU A 69 11.22 12.10 -1.08
C LEU A 69 10.26 13.20 -0.64
N TYR A 70 10.01 13.34 0.66
CA TYR A 70 9.11 14.35 1.21
C TYR A 70 9.63 15.78 1.04
N ARG A 71 10.94 16.01 1.18
CA ARG A 71 11.54 17.29 0.83
C ARG A 71 11.40 17.65 -0.66
N LYS A 72 11.32 16.65 -1.54
CA LYS A 72 11.09 16.84 -2.98
C LYS A 72 9.61 16.96 -3.35
N MET A 73 8.71 16.73 -2.40
CA MET A 73 7.26 16.91 -2.59
C MET A 73 6.80 18.36 -2.39
N GLU A 74 7.64 19.26 -1.89
CA GLU A 74 7.27 20.64 -1.69
C GLU A 74 7.15 21.39 -3.04
N GLY A 75 6.18 22.30 -3.14
CA GLY A 75 6.01 23.17 -4.31
C GLY A 75 6.02 22.43 -5.63
N ALA A 76 7.03 22.69 -6.44
CA ALA A 76 7.18 22.10 -7.79
C ALA A 76 7.20 20.55 -7.82
N GLY A 77 7.50 19.90 -6.70
CA GLY A 77 7.46 18.44 -6.59
C GLY A 77 6.03 17.90 -6.64
N ILE A 78 5.10 18.57 -5.97
CA ILE A 78 3.68 18.21 -6.02
C ILE A 78 3.15 18.36 -7.46
N ASP A 79 3.43 19.49 -8.10
CA ASP A 79 3.01 19.75 -9.48
C ASP A 79 3.55 18.70 -10.45
N ARG A 80 4.81 18.32 -10.27
CA ARG A 80 5.47 17.26 -11.05
C ARG A 80 4.80 15.90 -10.86
N ALA A 81 4.48 15.52 -9.62
CA ALA A 81 3.76 14.27 -9.32
C ALA A 81 2.36 14.26 -9.94
N LEU A 82 1.61 15.36 -9.75
CA LEU A 82 0.26 15.51 -10.31
C LEU A 82 0.27 15.49 -11.86
N ALA A 83 1.24 16.13 -12.50
CA ALA A 83 1.41 16.09 -13.94
C ALA A 83 1.63 14.66 -14.46
N LYS A 84 2.44 13.86 -13.73
CA LYS A 84 2.68 12.46 -14.07
C LYS A 84 1.42 11.59 -13.91
N ILE A 85 0.66 11.76 -12.83
CA ILE A 85 -0.61 11.09 -12.60
C ILE A 85 -1.62 11.50 -13.68
N LYS A 86 -1.76 12.80 -13.94
CA LYS A 86 -2.64 13.32 -14.99
C LYS A 86 -2.32 12.69 -16.34
N LYS A 87 -1.02 12.63 -16.70
CA LYS A 87 -0.59 12.00 -17.96
C LYS A 87 -1.01 10.52 -18.02
N LEU A 88 -0.87 9.76 -16.94
CA LEU A 88 -1.33 8.37 -16.87
C LEU A 88 -2.84 8.26 -17.10
N CYS A 89 -3.62 9.09 -16.39
CA CYS A 89 -5.07 9.01 -16.40
C CYS A 89 -5.71 9.53 -17.72
N THR A 90 -5.02 10.38 -18.47
CA THR A 90 -5.49 10.92 -19.75
C THR A 90 -4.85 10.27 -20.98
N ASP A 91 -3.95 9.29 -20.77
CA ASP A 91 -3.30 8.56 -21.88
C ASP A 91 -4.34 7.67 -22.60
N PRO A 92 -4.43 7.72 -23.93
CA PRO A 92 -5.38 6.89 -24.68
C PRO A 92 -5.13 5.38 -24.55
N ASN A 93 -3.90 4.97 -24.23
CA ASN A 93 -3.54 3.58 -23.96
C ASN A 93 -3.61 3.25 -22.44
N GLY A 94 -4.05 4.18 -21.61
CA GLY A 94 -4.07 4.07 -20.16
C GLY A 94 -5.44 4.36 -19.57
N GLY A 95 -5.48 5.31 -18.66
CA GLY A 95 -6.65 5.71 -17.90
C GLY A 95 -6.59 5.26 -16.45
N CYS A 96 -7.40 5.89 -15.61
CA CYS A 96 -7.45 5.61 -14.20
C CYS A 96 -8.86 5.23 -13.74
N VAL A 97 -8.93 4.25 -12.86
CA VAL A 97 -10.08 3.95 -12.00
C VAL A 97 -9.67 4.35 -10.58
N PHE A 98 -10.45 5.23 -9.97
CA PHE A 98 -10.16 5.69 -8.61
C PHE A 98 -10.91 4.82 -7.60
N TRP A 99 -10.18 4.28 -6.62
CA TRP A 99 -10.75 3.50 -5.54
C TRP A 99 -10.63 4.21 -4.20
N ASN A 100 -11.53 3.88 -3.26
CA ASN A 100 -11.54 4.43 -1.90
C ASN A 100 -11.80 3.38 -0.82
N ALA A 101 -12.03 2.12 -1.20
CA ALA A 101 -12.18 0.99 -0.29
C ALA A 101 -11.15 -0.10 -0.62
N GLY A 102 -10.50 -0.65 0.40
CA GLY A 102 -9.36 -1.56 0.23
C GLY A 102 -9.67 -2.89 -0.48
N ALA A 103 -10.93 -3.29 -0.58
CA ALA A 103 -11.33 -4.46 -1.36
C ALA A 103 -11.35 -4.21 -2.87
N GLN A 104 -11.52 -2.97 -3.30
CA GLN A 104 -11.68 -2.64 -4.72
C GLN A 104 -10.46 -2.97 -5.60
N PRO A 105 -9.20 -2.67 -5.22
CA PRO A 105 -8.05 -2.97 -6.08
C PRO A 105 -7.93 -4.43 -6.50
N PRO A 106 -8.01 -5.44 -5.59
CA PRO A 106 -7.96 -6.82 -6.00
C PRO A 106 -9.17 -7.24 -6.85
N GLU A 107 -10.38 -6.74 -6.57
CA GLU A 107 -11.57 -7.00 -7.38
C GLU A 107 -11.43 -6.49 -8.82
N LEU A 108 -10.95 -5.24 -8.99
CA LEU A 108 -10.72 -4.63 -10.30
C LEU A 108 -9.68 -5.40 -11.13
N LEU A 109 -8.67 -5.95 -10.47
CA LEU A 109 -7.69 -6.83 -11.11
C LEU A 109 -8.27 -8.19 -11.47
N ALA A 110 -9.03 -8.81 -10.56
CA ALA A 110 -9.68 -10.10 -10.78
C ALA A 110 -10.65 -10.05 -11.97
N ASN A 111 -11.44 -8.99 -12.06
CA ASN A 111 -12.39 -8.77 -13.15
C ASN A 111 -11.71 -8.35 -14.47
N GLY A 112 -10.46 -7.89 -14.42
CA GLY A 112 -9.72 -7.40 -15.60
C GLY A 112 -10.16 -6.00 -16.05
N GLU A 113 -10.82 -5.25 -15.19
CA GLU A 113 -11.18 -3.85 -15.47
C GLU A 113 -9.94 -2.96 -15.52
N VAL A 114 -8.92 -3.31 -14.74
CA VAL A 114 -7.61 -2.66 -14.76
C VAL A 114 -6.50 -3.70 -14.94
N VAL A 115 -5.37 -3.27 -15.52
CA VAL A 115 -4.22 -4.16 -15.74
C VAL A 115 -3.23 -4.13 -14.56
N MET A 116 -3.21 -3.03 -13.81
CA MET A 116 -2.43 -2.87 -12.58
C MET A 116 -3.21 -2.02 -11.59
N ALA A 117 -3.00 -2.26 -10.31
CA ALA A 117 -3.64 -1.53 -9.23
C ALA A 117 -2.65 -1.23 -8.11
N THR A 118 -2.62 0.00 -7.61
CA THR A 118 -2.01 0.29 -6.31
C THR A 118 -2.95 -0.13 -5.19
N GLY A 119 -2.42 -0.54 -4.05
CA GLY A 119 -3.24 -0.94 -2.91
C GLY A 119 -2.41 -1.36 -1.71
N TRP A 120 -3.07 -1.83 -0.68
CA TRP A 120 -2.44 -2.35 0.54
C TRP A 120 -2.07 -3.82 0.35
N ASN A 121 -0.82 -4.15 0.66
CA ASN A 121 -0.26 -5.49 0.44
C ASN A 121 -1.11 -6.63 1.02
N GLY A 122 -1.68 -6.46 2.21
CA GLY A 122 -2.53 -7.49 2.83
C GLY A 122 -3.82 -7.77 2.06
N ARG A 123 -4.38 -6.77 1.36
CA ARG A 123 -5.57 -6.99 0.53
C ARG A 123 -5.25 -7.81 -0.71
N PHE A 124 -4.13 -7.55 -1.35
CA PHE A 124 -3.66 -8.38 -2.47
C PHE A 124 -3.31 -9.79 -2.01
N PHE A 125 -2.66 -9.92 -0.83
CA PHE A 125 -2.33 -11.22 -0.27
C PHE A 125 -3.59 -12.06 0.02
N ASN A 126 -4.62 -11.48 0.63
CA ASN A 126 -5.86 -12.20 0.89
C ASN A 126 -6.50 -12.72 -0.41
N ALA A 127 -6.55 -11.89 -1.45
CA ALA A 127 -7.05 -12.33 -2.76
C ALA A 127 -6.19 -13.44 -3.39
N GLN A 128 -4.86 -13.43 -3.18
CA GLN A 128 -3.98 -14.53 -3.58
C GLN A 128 -4.31 -15.82 -2.84
N MET A 129 -4.56 -15.75 -1.53
CA MET A 129 -4.96 -16.92 -0.72
C MET A 129 -6.32 -17.47 -1.12
N GLU A 130 -7.21 -16.65 -1.66
CA GLU A 130 -8.50 -17.02 -2.23
C GLU A 130 -8.40 -17.54 -3.67
N GLY A 131 -7.19 -17.67 -4.21
CA GLY A 131 -6.90 -18.24 -5.51
C GLY A 131 -6.90 -17.25 -6.67
N THR A 132 -7.00 -15.94 -6.43
CA THR A 132 -6.84 -14.95 -7.50
C THR A 132 -5.37 -14.86 -7.90
N PRO A 133 -5.01 -15.01 -9.19
CA PRO A 133 -3.62 -15.06 -9.65
C PRO A 133 -3.00 -13.65 -9.69
N LEU A 134 -2.91 -13.01 -8.54
CA LEU A 134 -2.27 -11.71 -8.40
C LEU A 134 -0.78 -11.85 -8.12
N VAL A 135 0.01 -10.96 -8.68
CA VAL A 135 1.43 -10.80 -8.37
C VAL A 135 1.66 -9.40 -7.84
N GLN A 136 2.21 -9.32 -6.64
CA GLN A 136 2.58 -8.05 -6.00
C GLN A 136 3.99 -7.63 -6.46
N VAL A 137 4.16 -6.35 -6.75
CA VAL A 137 5.45 -5.73 -7.10
C VAL A 137 5.85 -4.80 -5.98
N TRP A 138 6.99 -5.08 -5.37
CA TRP A 138 7.50 -4.39 -4.18
C TRP A 138 8.42 -3.21 -4.48
N ASP A 139 8.71 -2.97 -5.76
CA ASP A 139 9.51 -1.81 -6.16
C ASP A 139 8.78 -0.52 -5.83
N ALA A 140 9.47 0.40 -5.16
CA ALA A 140 8.93 1.67 -4.67
C ALA A 140 7.74 1.53 -3.70
N GLN A 141 7.66 0.43 -2.96
CA GLN A 141 6.67 0.29 -1.89
C GLN A 141 6.80 1.42 -0.87
N ILE A 142 5.68 1.89 -0.37
CA ILE A 142 5.61 2.89 0.70
C ILE A 142 5.19 2.17 1.98
N LEU A 143 6.08 2.16 2.97
CA LEU A 143 5.77 1.65 4.30
C LEU A 143 4.92 2.65 5.07
N ASP A 144 3.90 2.17 5.71
CA ASP A 144 3.01 2.96 6.53
C ASP A 144 2.75 2.24 7.87
N TYR A 145 2.32 3.00 8.85
CA TYR A 145 2.19 2.55 10.23
C TYR A 145 0.81 2.83 10.75
N GLU A 146 0.22 1.86 11.44
CA GLU A 146 -1.00 2.08 12.20
C GLU A 146 -0.73 2.09 13.70
N TYR A 147 -1.50 2.90 14.38
CA TYR A 147 -1.42 3.09 15.81
C TYR A 147 -2.79 2.95 16.45
N PHE A 148 -2.82 2.33 17.64
CA PHE A 148 -3.93 2.48 18.55
C PHE A 148 -3.75 3.74 19.39
N ALA A 149 -4.84 4.46 19.60
CA ALA A 149 -4.90 5.61 20.50
C ALA A 149 -6.10 5.48 21.44
N LEU A 150 -5.94 5.93 22.66
CA LEU A 150 -7.06 6.10 23.58
C LEU A 150 -7.74 7.43 23.32
N VAL A 151 -9.05 7.38 23.14
CA VAL A 151 -9.86 8.61 23.05
C VAL A 151 -10.00 9.17 24.46
N LYS A 152 -9.52 10.40 24.65
CA LYS A 152 -9.66 11.12 25.93
C LYS A 152 -11.15 11.22 26.30
N ASP A 153 -11.44 10.92 27.55
CA ASP A 153 -12.81 10.92 28.09
C ASP A 153 -13.78 9.95 27.40
N GLY A 154 -13.26 9.01 26.58
CA GLY A 154 -14.05 7.93 26.00
C GLY A 154 -14.36 6.80 26.99
N PRO A 155 -15.20 5.83 26.59
CA PRO A 155 -15.51 4.68 27.44
C PRO A 155 -14.26 3.97 27.95
N GLY A 156 -14.19 3.69 29.25
CA GLY A 156 -13.05 3.00 29.88
C GLY A 156 -11.77 3.85 30.05
N TYR A 157 -11.81 5.16 29.72
CA TYR A 157 -10.67 6.05 29.89
C TYR A 157 -10.42 6.36 31.38
N ALA A 158 -11.46 6.75 32.11
CA ALA A 158 -11.36 7.19 33.50
C ALA A 158 -11.03 6.03 34.47
N ASP A 159 -11.56 4.85 34.26
CA ASP A 159 -11.33 3.66 35.10
C ASP A 159 -10.14 2.82 34.65
N GLY A 160 -9.48 3.20 33.56
CA GLY A 160 -8.31 2.53 33.00
C GLY A 160 -8.61 1.21 32.29
N SER A 161 -9.87 0.81 32.10
CA SER A 161 -10.23 -0.45 31.43
C SER A 161 -9.81 -0.42 29.94
N ALA A 162 -9.97 0.72 29.26
CA ALA A 162 -9.51 0.89 27.87
C ALA A 162 -7.99 0.72 27.75
N LEU A 163 -7.20 1.17 28.74
CA LEU A 163 -5.75 0.98 28.74
C LEU A 163 -5.38 -0.50 28.90
N LYS A 164 -6.11 -1.26 29.70
CA LYS A 164 -5.90 -2.72 29.87
C LYS A 164 -6.18 -3.46 28.57
N VAL A 165 -7.28 -3.14 27.88
CA VAL A 165 -7.60 -3.72 26.57
C VAL A 165 -6.49 -3.36 25.55
N LEU A 166 -6.07 -2.10 25.51
CA LEU A 166 -4.99 -1.67 24.61
C LEU A 166 -3.68 -2.42 24.88
N ALA A 167 -3.32 -2.62 26.15
CA ALA A 167 -2.13 -3.36 26.54
C ALA A 167 -2.18 -4.83 26.06
N GLU A 168 -3.34 -5.48 26.19
CA GLU A 168 -3.56 -6.85 25.73
C GLU A 168 -3.49 -6.93 24.20
N MET A 169 -4.20 -6.07 23.48
CA MET A 169 -4.20 -6.02 22.02
C MET A 169 -2.79 -5.78 21.45
N THR A 170 -1.95 -5.03 22.16
CA THR A 170 -0.59 -4.72 21.73
C THR A 170 0.47 -5.55 22.45
N SER A 171 0.07 -6.62 23.15
CA SER A 171 0.98 -7.62 23.69
C SER A 171 1.71 -8.37 22.58
N THR A 172 2.71 -9.15 22.92
CA THR A 172 3.43 -10.01 21.96
C THR A 172 2.47 -10.99 21.29
N GLU A 173 1.62 -11.65 22.09
CA GLU A 173 0.64 -12.65 21.67
C GLU A 173 -0.51 -12.01 20.88
N GLY A 174 -1.02 -10.85 21.35
CA GLY A 174 -2.11 -10.13 20.68
C GLY A 174 -1.74 -9.72 19.26
N LEU A 175 -0.57 -9.11 19.06
CA LEU A 175 -0.10 -8.72 17.73
C LEU A 175 0.27 -9.93 16.85
N ALA A 176 0.85 -10.98 17.40
CA ALA A 176 1.12 -12.20 16.64
C ALA A 176 -0.19 -12.90 16.21
N GLY A 177 -1.21 -12.89 17.10
CA GLY A 177 -2.54 -13.42 16.79
C GLY A 177 -3.20 -12.69 15.62
N SER A 178 -3.13 -11.36 15.59
CA SER A 178 -3.69 -10.55 14.51
C SER A 178 -3.05 -10.84 13.15
N ALA A 179 -1.76 -11.08 13.12
CA ALA A 179 -1.00 -11.35 11.90
C ALA A 179 -1.39 -12.68 11.21
N LYS A 180 -2.08 -13.60 11.90
CA LYS A 180 -2.63 -14.83 11.32
C LYS A 180 -3.76 -14.56 10.33
N TYR A 181 -4.44 -13.43 10.44
CA TYR A 181 -5.63 -13.11 9.66
C TYR A 181 -5.38 -12.10 8.54
N ILE A 182 -4.26 -11.37 8.61
CA ILE A 182 -3.89 -10.42 7.57
C ILE A 182 -2.36 -10.30 7.48
N ALA A 183 -1.83 -10.28 6.27
CA ALA A 183 -0.38 -10.22 6.00
C ALA A 183 0.18 -8.82 6.21
N TYR A 184 0.09 -8.34 7.45
CA TYR A 184 0.75 -7.12 7.93
C TYR A 184 1.75 -7.47 9.02
N ALA A 185 2.85 -6.76 9.06
CA ALA A 185 3.86 -7.01 10.07
C ALA A 185 3.42 -6.46 11.45
N PRO A 186 3.57 -7.23 12.52
CA PRO A 186 3.31 -6.72 13.86
C PRO A 186 4.33 -5.65 14.24
N TRP A 187 3.91 -4.67 15.04
CA TRP A 187 4.80 -3.63 15.52
C TRP A 187 5.92 -4.16 16.44
N ARG A 188 5.67 -5.24 17.17
CA ARG A 188 6.63 -5.81 18.11
C ARG A 188 7.51 -6.86 17.44
N LYS A 189 8.84 -6.73 17.59
CA LYS A 189 9.79 -7.75 17.13
C LYS A 189 9.57 -9.10 17.83
N SER A 190 9.19 -9.10 19.12
CA SER A 190 8.88 -10.32 19.87
C SER A 190 7.70 -11.11 19.28
N SER A 191 6.75 -10.43 18.66
CA SER A 191 5.61 -11.07 17.97
C SER A 191 6.06 -11.84 16.73
N ILE A 192 7.08 -11.37 16.02
CA ILE A 192 7.62 -12.03 14.83
C ILE A 192 8.16 -13.43 15.21
N ALA A 193 8.90 -13.54 16.31
CA ALA A 193 9.46 -14.81 16.77
C ALA A 193 8.39 -15.88 17.08
N ILE A 194 7.19 -15.46 17.53
CA ILE A 194 6.06 -16.38 17.76
C ILE A 194 5.37 -16.79 16.45
N MET A 195 5.41 -15.92 15.43
CA MET A 195 4.80 -16.22 14.11
C MET A 195 5.62 -17.23 13.30
N GLU A 196 6.93 -17.27 13.53
CA GLU A 196 7.87 -18.15 12.82
C GLU A 196 7.96 -19.55 13.45
N ALA A 197 7.38 -19.74 14.63
CA ALA A 197 7.37 -21.02 15.37
C ALA A 197 6.10 -21.83 15.07
#